data_3b9a5aa00332b12040c8c57375348999
#
_entry.id   3b9a5aa00332b12040c8c57375348999
#
_cell.length_a   1.000
_cell.length_b   1.000
_cell.length_c   1.000
_cell.angle_alpha   90.00
_cell.angle_beta   90.00
_cell.angle_gamma   90.00
#
_symmetry.space_group_name_H-M   'P 1'
#
loop_
_entity.id
_entity.type
_entity.pdbx_description
1 polymer ?
#
loop_
_entity_poly.entity_id
_entity_poly.type
_entity_poly.pdbx_seq_one_letter_code
_entity_poly.pdbx_strand_id
1 'polypeptide(L)'
;MIDYDSIIENLQDNAIIQLMTQLGANNYTENDNYIIFPTICHNTHSDEASMKLYYYKNTHVFMCYTECGGMNIFQFLRHYYKTRGISYDWYEDIYTVVLNCSVSKDFSGIDSNRTTYKERFGSKNFRELPEYPIGVLDLFTKFYPTEWLNDGITAETMDKFNILYSISQNKIVIPHFDVNNRLIGIRGRALNEYEVENYGKYMPIKIENTWYKHPLSLNLYGIHRNAETIKENGICFLFESEKSVLQLESFERPNCGLAVCGSAFNKHQLNILLKNCRPKEIVICFDNEEEPHSSDYFDKLWAIGKKYSNYCNFSFIYDRKNITDKKDSPTDKGEEIFEELLKRRIYVK
;
A
#
# COMPACT_ATOMS: atom_id res chain seq x y z
N MET A 1 -8.41 1.85 -10.74
CA MET A 1 -8.28 2.57 -9.44
C MET A 1 -9.53 2.26 -8.64
N ILE A 2 -9.41 1.76 -7.43
CA ILE A 2 -10.57 1.64 -6.55
C ILE A 2 -10.88 3.06 -6.07
N ASP A 3 -12.03 3.58 -6.44
CA ASP A 3 -12.51 4.87 -5.99
C ASP A 3 -13.42 4.67 -4.78
N TYR A 4 -12.83 4.69 -3.60
CA TYR A 4 -13.55 4.47 -2.34
C TYR A 4 -14.58 5.58 -2.08
N ASP A 5 -14.31 6.80 -2.53
CA ASP A 5 -15.23 7.91 -2.34
C ASP A 5 -16.47 7.72 -3.22
N SER A 6 -16.27 7.30 -4.48
CA SER A 6 -17.39 6.92 -5.37
C SER A 6 -18.17 5.71 -4.84
N ILE A 7 -17.51 4.72 -4.19
CA ILE A 7 -18.23 3.60 -3.57
C ILE A 7 -19.09 4.12 -2.41
N ILE A 8 -18.56 5.00 -1.56
CA ILE A 8 -19.29 5.56 -0.42
C ILE A 8 -20.48 6.41 -0.92
N GLU A 9 -20.29 7.26 -1.93
CA GLU A 9 -21.35 8.10 -2.51
C GLU A 9 -22.48 7.30 -3.16
N ASN A 10 -22.25 6.04 -3.51
CA ASN A 10 -23.24 5.17 -4.14
C ASN A 10 -23.84 4.13 -3.18
N LEU A 11 -23.59 4.21 -1.88
CA LEU A 11 -24.16 3.28 -0.89
C LEU A 11 -25.70 3.34 -0.91
N GLN A 12 -26.31 2.16 -0.85
CA GLN A 12 -27.78 2.02 -0.85
C GLN A 12 -28.27 1.80 0.57
N ASP A 13 -29.24 2.59 1.02
CA ASP A 13 -29.79 2.54 2.38
C ASP A 13 -30.30 1.15 2.75
N ASN A 14 -31.01 0.48 1.84
CA ASN A 14 -31.49 -0.88 2.05
C ASN A 14 -30.35 -1.90 2.23
N ALA A 15 -29.24 -1.75 1.50
CA ALA A 15 -28.08 -2.60 1.65
C ALA A 15 -27.36 -2.36 2.98
N ILE A 16 -27.33 -1.12 3.44
CA ILE A 16 -26.83 -0.77 4.78
C ILE A 16 -27.69 -1.40 5.87
N ILE A 17 -29.01 -1.35 5.77
CA ILE A 17 -29.92 -1.99 6.73
C ILE A 17 -29.65 -3.50 6.77
N GLN A 18 -29.55 -4.14 5.61
CA GLN A 18 -29.27 -5.57 5.53
C GLN A 18 -27.91 -5.93 6.14
N LEU A 19 -26.87 -5.18 5.82
CA LEU A 19 -25.55 -5.37 6.41
C LEU A 19 -25.57 -5.23 7.93
N MET A 20 -26.18 -4.16 8.44
CA MET A 20 -26.28 -3.92 9.89
C MET A 20 -27.06 -5.01 10.61
N THR A 21 -28.11 -5.53 9.99
CA THR A 21 -28.88 -6.69 10.52
C THR A 21 -28.03 -7.95 10.57
N GLN A 22 -27.25 -8.25 9.53
CA GLN A 22 -26.31 -9.38 9.51
C GLN A 22 -25.22 -9.25 10.56
N LEU A 23 -24.79 -8.04 10.88
CA LEU A 23 -23.81 -7.75 11.93
C LEU A 23 -24.43 -7.75 13.35
N GLY A 24 -25.72 -8.02 13.47
CA GLY A 24 -26.42 -8.17 14.76
C GLY A 24 -27.23 -6.95 15.23
N ALA A 25 -27.43 -5.93 14.38
CA ALA A 25 -28.38 -4.86 14.65
C ALA A 25 -29.83 -5.32 14.35
N ASN A 26 -30.43 -6.05 15.27
CA ASN A 26 -31.75 -6.71 15.07
C ASN A 26 -32.94 -5.74 14.99
N ASN A 27 -32.75 -4.47 15.34
CA ASN A 27 -33.75 -3.41 15.27
C ASN A 27 -33.13 -2.12 14.73
N TYR A 28 -33.94 -1.29 14.11
CA TYR A 28 -33.54 0.03 13.65
C TYR A 28 -34.75 0.96 13.58
N THR A 29 -34.49 2.27 13.55
CA THR A 29 -35.48 3.30 13.28
C THR A 29 -35.00 4.14 12.10
N GLU A 30 -35.86 4.34 11.12
CA GLU A 30 -35.53 5.04 9.88
C GLU A 30 -36.40 6.27 9.69
N ASN A 31 -35.81 7.36 9.18
CA ASN A 31 -36.51 8.51 8.65
C ASN A 31 -35.85 9.00 7.34
N ASP A 32 -36.28 10.14 6.81
CA ASP A 32 -35.80 10.64 5.52
C ASP A 32 -34.29 10.95 5.49
N ASN A 33 -33.69 11.31 6.62
CA ASN A 33 -32.31 11.82 6.69
C ASN A 33 -31.31 10.84 7.29
N TYR A 34 -31.75 9.91 8.14
CA TYR A 34 -30.87 8.99 8.82
C TYR A 34 -31.57 7.69 9.25
N ILE A 35 -30.76 6.68 9.53
CA ILE A 35 -31.17 5.43 10.13
C ILE A 35 -30.47 5.29 11.48
N ILE A 36 -31.18 4.90 12.54
CA ILE A 36 -30.62 4.71 13.87
C ILE A 36 -30.53 3.21 14.13
N PHE A 37 -29.35 2.77 14.53
CA PHE A 37 -29.06 1.39 14.90
C PHE A 37 -28.63 1.29 16.36
N PRO A 38 -28.70 0.09 16.96
CA PRO A 38 -27.99 -0.21 18.21
C PRO A 38 -26.48 0.03 18.04
N THR A 39 -25.80 0.43 19.11
CA THR A 39 -24.36 0.73 19.13
C THR A 39 -23.49 -0.52 19.02
N ILE A 40 -23.74 -1.36 18.01
CA ILE A 40 -22.98 -2.60 17.75
C ILE A 40 -21.52 -2.34 17.40
N CYS A 41 -21.13 -1.09 17.13
CA CYS A 41 -19.75 -0.70 16.85
C CYS A 41 -18.79 -1.01 18.01
N HIS A 42 -19.22 -0.92 19.27
CA HIS A 42 -18.41 -1.19 20.46
C HIS A 42 -19.06 -2.18 21.42
N ASN A 43 -20.39 -2.39 21.37
CA ASN A 43 -21.07 -3.37 22.18
C ASN A 43 -21.07 -4.74 21.51
N THR A 44 -20.56 -5.75 22.20
CA THR A 44 -20.49 -7.14 21.70
C THR A 44 -21.78 -7.91 21.91
N HIS A 45 -22.62 -7.48 22.88
CA HIS A 45 -23.91 -8.07 23.21
C HIS A 45 -25.04 -7.09 22.88
N SER A 46 -26.12 -7.60 22.30
CA SER A 46 -27.28 -6.80 21.87
C SER A 46 -27.99 -6.10 23.03
N ASP A 47 -27.96 -6.70 24.21
CA ASP A 47 -28.67 -6.22 25.40
C ASP A 47 -28.03 -4.99 26.02
N GLU A 48 -26.75 -4.71 25.71
CA GLU A 48 -25.99 -3.55 26.16
C GLU A 48 -26.03 -2.40 25.14
N ALA A 49 -26.49 -2.66 23.93
CA ALA A 49 -26.42 -1.72 22.82
C ALA A 49 -27.59 -0.72 22.85
N SER A 50 -27.26 0.55 23.03
CA SER A 50 -28.26 1.65 22.96
C SER A 50 -28.52 2.10 21.54
N MET A 51 -29.70 2.64 21.25
CA MET A 51 -30.09 3.19 19.93
C MET A 51 -29.44 4.58 19.70
N LYS A 52 -28.11 4.59 19.55
CA LYS A 52 -27.28 5.82 19.42
C LYS A 52 -26.22 5.75 18.32
N LEU A 53 -26.32 4.80 17.40
CA LEU A 53 -25.50 4.71 16.21
C LEU A 53 -26.34 5.20 15.02
N TYR A 54 -26.04 6.38 14.51
CA TYR A 54 -26.76 7.02 13.41
C TYR A 54 -26.02 6.80 12.11
N TYR A 55 -26.71 6.38 11.07
CA TYR A 55 -26.23 6.43 9.69
C TYR A 55 -26.92 7.56 8.94
N TYR A 56 -26.17 8.58 8.54
CA TYR A 56 -26.66 9.73 7.81
C TYR A 56 -26.68 9.45 6.31
N LYS A 57 -27.87 9.42 5.70
CA LYS A 57 -28.10 9.04 4.30
C LYS A 57 -27.41 9.98 3.31
N ASN A 58 -27.36 11.28 3.60
CA ASN A 58 -26.77 12.28 2.70
C ASN A 58 -25.24 12.29 2.67
N THR A 59 -24.60 11.88 3.75
CA THR A 59 -23.14 11.89 3.90
C THR A 59 -22.52 10.50 3.99
N HIS A 60 -23.36 9.46 4.10
CA HIS A 60 -22.97 8.06 4.27
C HIS A 60 -22.03 7.84 5.48
N VAL A 61 -22.19 8.65 6.52
CA VAL A 61 -21.39 8.61 7.75
C VAL A 61 -22.17 7.91 8.86
N PHE A 62 -21.52 6.98 9.52
CA PHE A 62 -21.96 6.43 10.80
C PHE A 62 -21.49 7.35 11.92
N MET A 63 -22.37 7.78 12.79
CA MET A 63 -22.06 8.57 13.98
C MET A 63 -22.50 7.83 15.23
N CYS A 64 -21.55 7.37 16.03
CA CYS A 64 -21.82 6.81 17.36
C CYS A 64 -21.77 7.94 18.39
N TYR A 65 -22.89 8.23 19.01
CA TYR A 65 -23.00 9.31 20.01
C TYR A 65 -22.61 8.90 21.45
N THR A 66 -22.03 7.72 21.59
CA THR A 66 -21.52 7.26 22.90
C THR A 66 -20.00 7.23 22.93
N GLU A 67 -19.33 6.40 22.13
CA GLU A 67 -17.88 6.15 22.29
C GLU A 67 -17.06 6.36 21.02
N CYS A 68 -17.56 5.92 19.84
CA CYS A 68 -16.69 5.77 18.65
C CYS A 68 -16.58 7.02 17.79
N GLY A 69 -17.54 7.98 17.89
CA GLY A 69 -17.58 9.16 17.03
C GLY A 69 -17.99 8.85 15.59
N GLY A 70 -17.55 9.69 14.65
CA GLY A 70 -17.86 9.59 13.22
C GLY A 70 -16.97 8.59 12.49
N MET A 71 -17.59 7.76 11.62
CA MET A 71 -16.90 6.72 10.84
C MET A 71 -17.56 6.59 9.46
N ASN A 72 -16.77 6.36 8.41
CA ASN A 72 -17.33 5.83 7.17
C ASN A 72 -17.54 4.30 7.29
N ILE A 73 -18.17 3.69 6.29
CA ILE A 73 -18.50 2.25 6.33
C ILE A 73 -17.25 1.36 6.45
N PHE A 74 -16.13 1.72 5.83
CA PHE A 74 -14.88 0.95 5.93
C PHE A 74 -14.29 1.02 7.33
N GLN A 75 -14.34 2.21 7.95
CA GLN A 75 -13.91 2.43 9.34
C GLN A 75 -14.81 1.67 10.32
N PHE A 76 -16.12 1.72 10.08
CA PHE A 76 -17.11 1.03 10.89
C PHE A 76 -16.87 -0.49 10.91
N LEU A 77 -16.77 -1.13 9.74
CA LEU A 77 -16.54 -2.58 9.66
C LEU A 77 -15.23 -2.99 10.31
N ARG A 78 -14.16 -2.25 10.05
CA ARG A 78 -12.86 -2.50 10.67
C ARG A 78 -12.91 -2.38 12.20
N HIS A 79 -13.58 -1.35 12.70
CA HIS A 79 -13.77 -1.15 14.13
C HIS A 79 -14.62 -2.28 14.74
N TYR A 80 -15.70 -2.68 14.08
CA TYR A 80 -16.56 -3.78 14.45
C TYR A 80 -15.81 -5.10 14.64
N TYR A 81 -14.99 -5.49 13.67
CA TYR A 81 -14.19 -6.73 13.74
C TYR A 81 -13.12 -6.63 14.85
N LYS A 82 -12.44 -5.51 14.94
CA LYS A 82 -11.40 -5.28 15.97
C LYS A 82 -11.95 -5.39 17.39
N THR A 83 -13.09 -4.78 17.66
CA THR A 83 -13.72 -4.78 19.00
C THR A 83 -14.12 -6.19 19.43
N ARG A 84 -14.45 -7.07 18.48
CA ARG A 84 -14.83 -8.46 18.73
C ARG A 84 -13.66 -9.44 18.71
N GLY A 85 -12.45 -8.97 18.44
CA GLY A 85 -11.27 -9.83 18.29
C GLY A 85 -11.37 -10.79 17.09
N ILE A 86 -12.22 -10.46 16.10
CA ILE A 86 -12.40 -11.27 14.90
C ILE A 86 -11.34 -10.92 13.89
N SER A 87 -10.58 -11.92 13.42
CA SER A 87 -9.66 -11.76 12.29
C SER A 87 -10.45 -11.55 11.00
N TYR A 88 -10.06 -10.60 10.19
CA TYR A 88 -10.72 -10.30 8.91
C TYR A 88 -9.69 -10.12 7.79
N ASP A 89 -10.08 -10.48 6.57
CA ASP A 89 -9.38 -10.09 5.34
C ASP A 89 -9.96 -8.78 4.83
N TRP A 90 -9.07 -7.80 4.53
CA TRP A 90 -9.53 -6.49 4.06
C TRP A 90 -10.35 -6.58 2.77
N TYR A 91 -9.92 -7.41 1.82
CA TYR A 91 -10.55 -7.48 0.51
C TYR A 91 -11.88 -8.25 0.54
N GLU A 92 -11.90 -9.41 1.20
CA GLU A 92 -13.09 -10.28 1.24
C GLU A 92 -14.15 -9.75 2.24
N ASP A 93 -13.72 -9.43 3.48
CA ASP A 93 -14.66 -9.16 4.57
C ASP A 93 -15.08 -7.70 4.65
N ILE A 94 -14.29 -6.77 4.11
CA ILE A 94 -14.59 -5.34 4.16
C ILE A 94 -14.87 -4.78 2.76
N TYR A 95 -13.87 -4.80 1.87
CA TYR A 95 -13.99 -4.15 0.58
C TYR A 95 -15.12 -4.72 -0.28
N THR A 96 -15.19 -6.05 -0.41
CA THR A 96 -16.23 -6.73 -1.20
C THR A 96 -17.62 -6.51 -0.60
N VAL A 97 -17.72 -6.54 0.74
CA VAL A 97 -18.97 -6.26 1.45
C VAL A 97 -19.46 -4.83 1.17
N VAL A 98 -18.58 -3.84 1.30
CA VAL A 98 -18.93 -2.44 1.03
C VAL A 98 -19.27 -2.20 -0.43
N LEU A 99 -18.52 -2.82 -1.36
CA LEU A 99 -18.81 -2.75 -2.78
C LEU A 99 -20.21 -3.30 -3.09
N ASN A 100 -20.61 -4.40 -2.46
CA ASN A 100 -21.95 -4.96 -2.62
C ASN A 100 -23.04 -4.02 -2.09
N CYS A 101 -22.76 -3.25 -1.03
CA CYS A 101 -23.66 -2.23 -0.51
C CYS A 101 -23.83 -1.00 -1.45
N SER A 102 -22.90 -0.78 -2.39
CA SER A 102 -22.96 0.33 -3.35
C SER A 102 -23.63 -0.03 -4.68
N VAL A 103 -23.99 -1.29 -4.89
CA VAL A 103 -24.61 -1.76 -6.14
C VAL A 103 -26.06 -2.11 -5.89
N SER A 104 -26.98 -1.41 -6.53
CA SER A 104 -28.41 -1.71 -6.49
C SER A 104 -28.72 -3.03 -7.20
N LYS A 105 -28.73 -4.14 -6.47
CA LYS A 105 -29.39 -5.41 -6.86
C LYS A 105 -29.77 -6.18 -5.62
N ASP A 106 -30.95 -6.78 -5.66
CA ASP A 106 -31.45 -7.69 -4.61
C ASP A 106 -30.38 -8.69 -4.19
N PHE A 107 -30.14 -8.75 -2.90
CA PHE A 107 -29.22 -9.70 -2.25
C PHE A 107 -29.79 -11.13 -2.29
N SER A 108 -30.00 -11.66 -3.47
CA SER A 108 -30.33 -13.07 -3.69
C SER A 108 -29.17 -13.75 -4.42
N GLY A 109 -28.26 -14.31 -3.63
CA GLY A 109 -27.24 -15.22 -4.14
C GLY A 109 -25.95 -14.54 -4.60
N ILE A 110 -24.84 -15.02 -4.07
CA ILE A 110 -23.50 -14.78 -4.58
C ILE A 110 -23.43 -15.33 -6.01
N ASP A 111 -23.70 -14.49 -7.00
CA ASP A 111 -23.52 -14.86 -8.40
C ASP A 111 -22.10 -14.46 -8.82
N SER A 112 -21.29 -15.50 -9.10
CA SER A 112 -19.87 -15.44 -9.45
C SER A 112 -19.58 -14.84 -10.84
N ASN A 113 -20.50 -14.08 -11.41
CA ASN A 113 -20.26 -13.36 -12.65
C ASN A 113 -19.51 -12.06 -12.39
N ARG A 114 -18.18 -12.18 -12.43
CA ARG A 114 -17.22 -11.07 -12.50
C ARG A 114 -17.47 -10.19 -13.73
N THR A 115 -18.41 -9.25 -13.64
CA THR A 115 -18.33 -8.06 -14.49
C THR A 115 -17.12 -7.28 -14.05
N THR A 116 -16.17 -7.11 -14.96
CA THR A 116 -14.92 -6.41 -14.67
C THR A 116 -15.22 -4.98 -14.27
N TYR A 117 -14.48 -4.48 -13.28
CA TYR A 117 -14.53 -3.11 -12.75
C TYR A 117 -14.59 -2.00 -13.83
N LYS A 118 -14.03 -2.23 -15.03
CA LYS A 118 -14.08 -1.33 -16.19
C LYS A 118 -15.51 -1.03 -16.68
N GLU A 119 -16.44 -1.96 -16.54
CA GLU A 119 -17.80 -1.84 -17.13
C GLU A 119 -18.76 -1.03 -16.25
N ARG A 120 -18.51 -0.93 -14.94
CA ARG A 120 -19.42 -0.27 -13.97
C ARG A 120 -19.15 1.20 -13.70
N PHE A 121 -17.92 1.66 -13.87
CA PHE A 121 -17.48 3.01 -13.45
C PHE A 121 -16.85 3.84 -14.57
N GLY A 122 -17.32 3.77 -15.80
CA GLY A 122 -16.94 4.64 -16.91
C GLY A 122 -15.44 4.97 -16.99
N SER A 123 -14.83 4.91 -18.14
CA SER A 123 -13.41 5.18 -18.37
C SER A 123 -13.04 6.63 -18.05
N LYS A 124 -12.75 6.98 -16.80
CA LYS A 124 -11.81 8.08 -16.55
C LYS A 124 -10.43 7.58 -16.95
N ASN A 125 -9.77 8.28 -17.87
CA ASN A 125 -8.47 7.97 -18.47
C ASN A 125 -7.50 7.26 -17.53
N PHE A 126 -7.57 5.93 -17.47
CA PHE A 126 -6.55 5.12 -16.84
C PHE A 126 -5.30 5.25 -17.71
N ARG A 127 -4.26 5.86 -17.21
CA ARG A 127 -2.93 5.72 -17.78
C ARG A 127 -2.54 4.26 -17.59
N GLU A 128 -2.63 3.48 -18.65
CA GLU A 128 -2.16 2.10 -18.65
C GLU A 128 -0.65 2.09 -18.47
N LEU A 129 -0.14 1.11 -17.71
CA LEU A 129 1.30 0.88 -17.66
C LEU A 129 1.77 0.43 -19.05
N PRO A 130 2.89 0.93 -19.54
CA PRO A 130 3.48 0.41 -20.78
C PRO A 130 3.89 -1.05 -20.57
N GLU A 131 3.99 -1.79 -21.66
CA GLU A 131 4.58 -3.13 -21.67
C GLU A 131 5.70 -3.14 -22.70
N TYR A 132 6.86 -3.63 -22.30
CA TYR A 132 8.04 -3.73 -23.14
C TYR A 132 8.43 -5.20 -23.33
N PRO A 133 8.98 -5.55 -24.50
CA PRO A 133 9.47 -6.90 -24.74
C PRO A 133 10.57 -7.27 -23.73
N ILE A 134 10.43 -8.43 -23.09
CA ILE A 134 11.41 -8.89 -22.09
C ILE A 134 12.81 -9.09 -22.69
N GLY A 135 12.89 -9.51 -23.98
CA GLY A 135 14.15 -9.72 -24.70
C GLY A 135 15.03 -8.46 -24.81
N VAL A 136 14.51 -7.26 -24.52
CA VAL A 136 15.34 -6.05 -24.45
C VAL A 136 16.40 -6.15 -23.35
N LEU A 137 16.17 -6.95 -22.33
CA LEU A 137 17.13 -7.15 -21.26
C LEU A 137 18.41 -7.88 -21.71
N ASP A 138 18.34 -8.65 -22.81
CA ASP A 138 19.49 -9.34 -23.39
C ASP A 138 20.57 -8.40 -23.94
N LEU A 139 20.23 -7.11 -24.11
CA LEU A 139 21.18 -6.05 -24.49
C LEU A 139 22.12 -5.61 -23.37
N PHE A 140 21.86 -6.04 -22.15
CA PHE A 140 22.64 -5.68 -20.97
C PHE A 140 23.46 -6.84 -20.46
N THR A 141 24.54 -6.53 -19.74
CA THR A 141 25.49 -7.51 -19.25
C THR A 141 25.24 -7.85 -17.79
N LYS A 142 25.43 -9.09 -17.41
CA LYS A 142 25.48 -9.52 -16.01
C LYS A 142 26.76 -8.97 -15.37
N PHE A 143 26.59 -8.14 -14.36
CA PHE A 143 27.72 -7.55 -13.63
C PHE A 143 27.26 -7.21 -12.20
N TYR A 144 28.12 -7.46 -11.23
CA TYR A 144 27.84 -7.18 -9.83
C TYR A 144 28.68 -6.00 -9.36
N PRO A 145 28.12 -4.78 -9.30
CA PRO A 145 28.86 -3.59 -8.90
C PRO A 145 29.40 -3.71 -7.48
N THR A 146 30.70 -3.46 -7.30
CA THR A 146 31.36 -3.55 -5.97
C THR A 146 30.69 -2.64 -4.94
N GLU A 147 30.18 -1.47 -5.36
CA GLU A 147 29.41 -0.58 -4.49
C GLU A 147 28.19 -1.26 -3.90
N TRP A 148 27.43 -1.99 -4.70
CA TRP A 148 26.23 -2.68 -4.22
C TRP A 148 26.56 -3.90 -3.38
N LEU A 149 27.65 -4.61 -3.69
CA LEU A 149 28.15 -5.69 -2.83
C LEU A 149 28.59 -5.15 -1.46
N ASN A 150 29.28 -4.00 -1.44
CA ASN A 150 29.67 -3.34 -0.19
C ASN A 150 28.47 -2.78 0.59
N ASP A 151 27.40 -2.41 -0.11
CA ASP A 151 26.12 -1.97 0.45
C ASP A 151 25.26 -3.17 0.97
N GLY A 152 25.81 -4.39 0.96
CA GLY A 152 25.17 -5.59 1.48
C GLY A 152 24.18 -6.26 0.52
N ILE A 153 24.15 -5.90 -0.77
CA ILE A 153 23.32 -6.58 -1.76
C ILE A 153 24.09 -7.73 -2.38
N THR A 154 23.60 -8.96 -2.18
CA THR A 154 24.29 -10.17 -2.67
C THR A 154 24.15 -10.35 -4.18
N ALA A 155 25.08 -11.12 -4.79
CA ALA A 155 25.02 -11.47 -6.20
C ALA A 155 23.73 -12.27 -6.52
N GLU A 156 23.32 -13.16 -5.62
CA GLU A 156 22.09 -13.95 -5.71
C GLU A 156 20.85 -13.05 -5.76
N THR A 157 20.82 -12.02 -4.93
CA THR A 157 19.72 -11.00 -4.95
C THR A 157 19.69 -10.26 -6.28
N MET A 158 20.85 -9.83 -6.77
CA MET A 158 20.93 -9.15 -8.06
C MET A 158 20.45 -10.05 -9.20
N ASP A 159 20.82 -11.33 -9.19
CA ASP A 159 20.33 -12.31 -10.17
C ASP A 159 18.83 -12.52 -10.06
N LYS A 160 18.31 -12.68 -8.85
CA LYS A 160 16.90 -12.89 -8.57
C LYS A 160 16.03 -11.72 -9.09
N PHE A 161 16.52 -10.48 -8.97
CA PHE A 161 15.81 -9.29 -9.42
C PHE A 161 16.14 -8.85 -10.84
N ASN A 162 16.91 -9.66 -11.60
CA ASN A 162 17.37 -9.36 -12.95
C ASN A 162 18.14 -8.03 -13.02
N ILE A 163 18.97 -7.74 -12.02
CA ILE A 163 19.83 -6.56 -12.04
C ILE A 163 20.95 -6.80 -13.05
N LEU A 164 21.10 -5.86 -13.97
CA LEU A 164 22.04 -5.93 -15.07
C LEU A 164 22.90 -4.68 -15.12
N TYR A 165 23.74 -4.56 -16.13
CA TYR A 165 24.62 -3.41 -16.32
C TYR A 165 24.68 -2.98 -17.77
N SER A 166 24.56 -1.67 -17.99
CA SER A 166 24.76 -1.05 -19.30
C SER A 166 26.19 -0.55 -19.43
N ILE A 167 27.01 -1.25 -20.22
CA ILE A 167 28.39 -0.84 -20.50
C ILE A 167 28.42 0.52 -21.19
N SER A 168 27.54 0.72 -22.17
CA SER A 168 27.51 1.97 -22.97
C SER A 168 27.08 3.19 -22.19
N GLN A 169 26.25 3.03 -21.14
CA GLN A 169 25.73 4.15 -20.34
C GLN A 169 26.37 4.18 -18.94
N ASN A 170 27.23 3.24 -18.59
CA ASN A 170 27.85 3.12 -17.27
C ASN A 170 26.82 3.16 -16.13
N LYS A 171 25.76 2.34 -16.23
CA LYS A 171 24.64 2.34 -15.27
C LYS A 171 24.28 0.95 -14.83
N ILE A 172 23.93 0.83 -13.56
CA ILE A 172 23.22 -0.36 -13.08
C ILE A 172 21.82 -0.32 -13.67
N VAL A 173 21.37 -1.40 -14.27
CA VAL A 173 20.10 -1.54 -14.94
C VAL A 173 19.13 -2.27 -14.02
N ILE A 174 18.01 -1.64 -13.75
CA ILE A 174 16.98 -2.10 -12.81
C ILE A 174 15.66 -2.25 -13.57
N PRO A 175 15.29 -3.47 -13.98
CA PRO A 175 14.01 -3.72 -14.62
C PRO A 175 12.85 -3.57 -13.63
N HIS A 176 11.77 -2.93 -14.08
CA HIS A 176 10.53 -2.79 -13.33
C HIS A 176 9.46 -3.67 -13.91
N PHE A 177 8.85 -4.48 -13.07
CA PHE A 177 7.77 -5.39 -13.43
C PHE A 177 6.48 -5.00 -12.70
N ASP A 178 5.35 -5.22 -13.34
CA ASP A 178 4.05 -5.11 -12.70
C ASP A 178 3.69 -6.40 -11.93
N VAL A 179 2.54 -6.41 -11.29
CA VAL A 179 2.04 -7.57 -10.52
C VAL A 179 1.87 -8.85 -11.38
N ASN A 180 1.73 -8.72 -12.69
CA ASN A 180 1.62 -9.84 -13.63
C ASN A 180 2.97 -10.25 -14.24
N ASN A 181 4.08 -9.77 -13.69
CA ASN A 181 5.44 -10.01 -14.17
C ASN A 181 5.68 -9.52 -15.61
N ARG A 182 4.99 -8.46 -16.06
CA ARG A 182 5.23 -7.80 -17.34
C ARG A 182 6.27 -6.70 -17.15
N LEU A 183 7.25 -6.62 -18.05
CA LEU A 183 8.25 -5.55 -18.03
C LEU A 183 7.59 -4.22 -18.41
N ILE A 184 7.53 -3.29 -17.45
CA ILE A 184 6.86 -1.99 -17.63
C ILE A 184 7.81 -0.81 -17.74
N GLY A 185 9.08 -1.03 -17.47
CA GLY A 185 10.12 0.00 -17.58
C GLY A 185 11.47 -0.50 -17.14
N ILE A 186 12.48 0.29 -17.41
CA ILE A 186 13.87 0.01 -17.00
C ILE A 186 14.45 1.31 -16.44
N ARG A 187 14.90 1.27 -15.20
CA ARG A 187 15.66 2.38 -14.60
C ARG A 187 17.13 2.09 -14.63
N GLY A 188 17.92 3.12 -14.80
CA GLY A 188 19.36 3.09 -14.68
C GLY A 188 19.80 3.87 -13.46
N ARG A 189 20.62 3.27 -12.59
CA ARG A 189 21.30 4.00 -11.54
C ARG A 189 22.68 4.41 -12.02
N ALA A 190 22.94 5.72 -12.05
CA ALA A 190 24.23 6.26 -12.41
C ALA A 190 25.31 5.91 -11.36
N LEU A 191 26.50 5.51 -11.84
CA LEU A 191 27.69 5.25 -11.02
C LEU A 191 28.66 6.45 -11.01
N ASN A 192 28.46 7.40 -11.89
CA ASN A 192 29.31 8.58 -12.04
C ASN A 192 28.71 9.75 -11.26
N GLU A 193 29.50 10.39 -10.39
CA GLU A 193 29.08 11.53 -9.58
C GLU A 193 28.58 12.70 -10.44
N TYR A 194 29.24 13.01 -11.55
CA TYR A 194 28.82 14.05 -12.48
C TYR A 194 27.41 13.81 -13.03
N GLU A 195 27.06 12.56 -13.38
CA GLU A 195 25.70 12.23 -13.82
C GLU A 195 24.68 12.35 -12.69
N VAL A 196 25.05 11.91 -11.48
CA VAL A 196 24.19 12.02 -10.29
C VAL A 196 23.84 13.48 -10.00
N GLU A 197 24.83 14.37 -10.06
CA GLU A 197 24.63 15.80 -9.76
C GLU A 197 23.82 16.53 -10.83
N ASN A 198 24.03 16.20 -12.12
CA ASN A 198 23.43 16.95 -13.23
C ASN A 198 22.11 16.37 -13.74
N TYR A 199 21.91 15.05 -13.63
CA TYR A 199 20.73 14.36 -14.21
C TYR A 199 19.94 13.55 -13.18
N GLY A 200 20.49 13.36 -11.99
CA GLY A 200 19.89 12.56 -10.93
C GLY A 200 20.37 11.11 -10.88
N LYS A 201 20.31 10.56 -9.69
CA LYS A 201 20.82 9.21 -9.36
C LYS A 201 20.11 8.08 -10.12
N TYR A 202 18.82 8.24 -10.37
CA TYR A 202 17.98 7.23 -11.03
C TYR A 202 17.25 7.85 -12.21
N MET A 203 17.48 7.33 -13.40
CA MET A 203 16.85 7.80 -14.64
C MET A 203 16.35 6.61 -15.47
N PRO A 204 15.27 6.76 -16.26
CA PRO A 204 14.92 5.73 -17.24
C PRO A 204 16.08 5.43 -18.19
N ILE A 205 16.23 4.16 -18.57
CA ILE A 205 17.18 3.76 -19.61
C ILE A 205 16.64 4.18 -20.98
N LYS A 206 17.52 4.68 -21.83
CA LYS A 206 17.24 4.95 -23.25
C LYS A 206 18.02 3.96 -24.11
N ILE A 207 17.34 3.26 -25.03
CA ILE A 207 17.96 2.40 -26.01
C ILE A 207 17.57 2.96 -27.37
N GLU A 208 18.54 3.33 -28.18
CA GLU A 208 18.34 4.04 -29.45
C GLU A 208 17.44 5.28 -29.25
N ASN A 209 16.25 5.29 -29.83
CA ASN A 209 15.29 6.39 -29.73
C ASN A 209 14.16 6.14 -28.72
N THR A 210 14.20 5.02 -28.00
CA THR A 210 13.12 4.61 -27.08
C THR A 210 13.54 4.78 -25.63
N TRP A 211 12.74 5.52 -24.86
CA TRP A 211 12.85 5.60 -23.40
C TRP A 211 12.00 4.50 -22.76
N TYR A 212 12.63 3.62 -21.98
CA TYR A 212 11.96 2.55 -21.25
C TYR A 212 11.44 3.06 -19.89
N LYS A 213 10.47 3.97 -19.97
CA LYS A 213 9.91 4.67 -18.79
C LYS A 213 8.47 4.24 -18.49
N HIS A 214 8.09 4.30 -17.23
CA HIS A 214 6.71 4.16 -16.76
C HIS A 214 6.40 5.17 -15.66
N PRO A 215 5.12 5.48 -15.41
CA PRO A 215 4.74 6.29 -14.26
C PRO A 215 4.99 5.53 -12.94
N LEU A 216 5.96 5.96 -12.15
CA LEU A 216 6.33 5.32 -10.87
C LEU A 216 5.15 5.26 -9.90
N SER A 217 4.29 6.28 -9.92
CA SER A 217 3.08 6.36 -9.09
C SER A 217 2.02 5.29 -9.38
N LEU A 218 2.16 4.54 -10.47
CA LEU A 218 1.22 3.49 -10.89
C LEU A 218 1.74 2.07 -10.63
N ASN A 219 2.87 1.91 -9.95
CA ASN A 219 3.42 0.61 -9.59
C ASN A 219 4.15 0.69 -8.24
N LEU A 220 4.55 -0.47 -7.74
CA LEU A 220 5.45 -0.66 -6.61
C LEU A 220 6.56 -1.60 -7.03
N TYR A 221 7.82 -1.17 -6.91
CA TYR A 221 8.94 -2.03 -7.24
C TYR A 221 8.99 -3.24 -6.30
N GLY A 222 9.28 -4.41 -6.85
CA GLY A 222 9.34 -5.65 -6.10
C GLY A 222 8.01 -6.42 -6.01
N ILE A 223 6.87 -5.81 -6.40
CA ILE A 223 5.54 -6.41 -6.22
C ILE A 223 5.39 -7.78 -6.90
N HIS A 224 5.96 -7.96 -8.09
CA HIS A 224 5.90 -9.20 -8.86
C HIS A 224 6.55 -10.40 -8.15
N ARG A 225 7.42 -10.15 -7.17
CA ARG A 225 8.13 -11.19 -6.40
C ARG A 225 7.64 -11.33 -4.98
N ASN A 226 7.32 -10.19 -4.34
CA ASN A 226 7.12 -10.14 -2.90
C ASN A 226 5.64 -10.18 -2.49
N ALA A 227 4.70 -10.14 -3.45
CA ALA A 227 3.27 -10.06 -3.14
C ALA A 227 2.77 -11.21 -2.26
N GLU A 228 3.12 -12.46 -2.60
CA GLU A 228 2.70 -13.63 -1.81
C GLU A 228 3.40 -13.66 -0.44
N THR A 229 4.70 -13.34 -0.38
CA THR A 229 5.44 -13.26 0.89
C THR A 229 4.81 -12.23 1.84
N ILE A 230 4.40 -11.06 1.32
CA ILE A 230 3.70 -10.03 2.10
C ILE A 230 2.35 -10.56 2.60
N LYS A 231 1.61 -11.25 1.75
CA LYS A 231 0.30 -11.82 2.08
C LYS A 231 0.41 -12.88 3.18
N GLU A 232 1.38 -13.78 3.07
CA GLU A 232 1.64 -14.83 4.06
C GLU A 232 2.06 -14.26 5.43
N ASN A 233 2.94 -13.25 5.43
CA ASN A 233 3.46 -12.64 6.65
C ASN A 233 2.54 -11.52 7.19
N GLY A 234 1.61 -11.01 6.39
CA GLY A 234 0.66 -9.96 6.79
C GLY A 234 1.30 -8.58 7.02
N ILE A 235 2.56 -8.36 6.61
CA ILE A 235 3.30 -7.11 6.80
C ILE A 235 3.95 -6.68 5.50
N CYS A 236 3.94 -5.37 5.22
CA CYS A 236 4.65 -4.77 4.09
C CYS A 236 5.58 -3.67 4.57
N PHE A 237 6.86 -3.73 4.17
CA PHE A 237 7.83 -2.66 4.37
C PHE A 237 7.87 -1.79 3.12
N LEU A 238 7.54 -0.50 3.26
CA LEU A 238 7.41 0.43 2.14
C LEU A 238 8.61 1.38 2.12
N PHE A 239 9.52 1.19 1.17
CA PHE A 239 10.75 1.95 0.99
C PHE A 239 10.62 3.05 -0.07
N GLU A 240 11.57 3.99 -0.09
CA GLU A 240 11.67 5.01 -1.14
C GLU A 240 12.35 4.46 -2.39
N SER A 241 13.38 3.61 -2.28
CA SER A 241 14.21 3.17 -3.40
C SER A 241 14.23 1.67 -3.62
N GLU A 242 14.55 1.26 -4.84
CA GLU A 242 14.74 -0.13 -5.24
C GLU A 242 15.88 -0.80 -4.47
N LYS A 243 16.95 -0.04 -4.15
CA LYS A 243 18.12 -0.50 -3.40
C LYS A 243 17.72 -1.13 -2.06
N SER A 244 16.83 -0.48 -1.33
CA SER A 244 16.38 -0.94 -0.01
C SER A 244 15.60 -2.27 -0.08
N VAL A 245 14.83 -2.48 -1.15
CA VAL A 245 14.16 -3.77 -1.39
C VAL A 245 15.17 -4.88 -1.67
N LEU A 246 16.25 -4.56 -2.40
CA LEU A 246 17.32 -5.51 -2.70
C LEU A 246 18.17 -5.81 -1.45
N GLN A 247 18.45 -4.83 -0.62
CA GLN A 247 19.13 -5.03 0.68
C GLN A 247 18.29 -5.94 1.58
N LEU A 248 16.99 -5.70 1.68
CA LEU A 248 16.10 -6.54 2.48
C LEU A 248 16.03 -7.99 1.95
N GLU A 249 16.10 -8.19 0.62
CA GLU A 249 16.21 -9.53 0.02
C GLU A 249 17.49 -10.25 0.41
N SER A 250 18.57 -9.49 0.62
CA SER A 250 19.88 -10.02 0.98
C SER A 250 20.02 -10.35 2.46
N PHE A 251 19.01 -10.01 3.28
CA PHE A 251 18.95 -10.38 4.69
C PHE A 251 18.43 -11.81 4.87
N GLU A 252 18.73 -12.43 6.01
CA GLU A 252 18.27 -13.79 6.36
C GLU A 252 16.79 -13.80 6.86
N ARG A 253 15.88 -13.20 6.07
CA ARG A 253 14.48 -13.07 6.43
C ARG A 253 13.57 -13.04 5.19
N PRO A 254 12.24 -13.31 5.35
CA PRO A 254 11.28 -13.13 4.25
C PRO A 254 11.27 -11.68 3.74
N ASN A 255 11.41 -11.49 2.42
CA ASN A 255 11.35 -10.18 1.83
C ASN A 255 9.90 -9.70 1.68
N CYS A 256 9.47 -8.87 2.61
CA CYS A 256 8.18 -8.17 2.57
C CYS A 256 8.31 -6.71 2.08
N GLY A 257 9.40 -6.36 1.40
CA GLY A 257 9.73 -5.01 0.95
C GLY A 257 9.16 -4.66 -0.42
N LEU A 258 8.66 -3.43 -0.56
CA LEU A 258 8.28 -2.82 -1.82
C LEU A 258 8.80 -1.38 -1.85
N ALA A 259 9.09 -0.83 -3.04
CA ALA A 259 9.48 0.57 -3.13
C ALA A 259 8.49 1.41 -3.96
N VAL A 260 8.23 2.63 -3.47
CA VAL A 260 7.44 3.65 -4.18
C VAL A 260 8.25 4.33 -5.28
N CYS A 261 9.56 4.22 -5.25
CA CYS A 261 10.53 4.84 -6.15
C CYS A 261 10.44 6.38 -6.15
N GLY A 262 10.24 6.95 -4.98
CA GLY A 262 10.13 8.38 -4.70
C GLY A 262 9.74 8.63 -3.26
N SER A 263 9.45 9.88 -2.90
CA SER A 263 9.15 10.28 -1.51
C SER A 263 7.64 10.37 -1.20
N ALA A 264 6.77 9.83 -2.06
CA ALA A 264 5.32 9.92 -1.91
C ALA A 264 4.64 8.57 -2.14
N PHE A 265 3.80 8.19 -1.19
CA PHE A 265 2.89 7.06 -1.31
C PHE A 265 1.48 7.55 -1.63
N ASN A 266 0.84 6.95 -2.61
CA ASN A 266 -0.44 7.42 -3.13
C ASN A 266 -1.55 6.36 -3.08
N LYS A 267 -2.80 6.80 -3.30
CA LYS A 267 -3.99 5.93 -3.26
C LYS A 267 -3.93 4.78 -4.28
N HIS A 268 -3.32 4.99 -5.45
CA HIS A 268 -3.19 3.93 -6.46
C HIS A 268 -2.25 2.81 -5.98
N GLN A 269 -1.10 3.18 -5.41
CA GLN A 269 -0.14 2.23 -4.83
C GLN A 269 -0.73 1.48 -3.63
N LEU A 270 -1.50 2.17 -2.77
CA LEU A 270 -2.26 1.52 -1.71
C LEU A 270 -3.23 0.47 -2.27
N ASN A 271 -3.97 0.81 -3.32
CA ASN A 271 -4.91 -0.12 -3.94
C ASN A 271 -4.23 -1.37 -4.52
N ILE A 272 -3.03 -1.20 -5.12
CA ILE A 272 -2.21 -2.34 -5.57
C ILE A 272 -1.89 -3.26 -4.40
N LEU A 273 -1.44 -2.70 -3.28
CA LEU A 273 -1.12 -3.44 -2.06
C LEU A 273 -2.33 -4.20 -1.51
N LEU A 274 -3.43 -3.51 -1.29
CA LEU A 274 -4.64 -4.12 -0.72
C LEU A 274 -5.20 -5.23 -1.60
N LYS A 275 -5.15 -5.06 -2.92
CA LYS A 275 -5.68 -6.04 -3.87
C LYS A 275 -4.79 -7.29 -4.00
N ASN A 276 -3.47 -7.12 -4.03
CA ASN A 276 -2.56 -8.19 -4.43
C ASN A 276 -1.77 -8.78 -3.25
N CYS A 277 -1.47 -7.97 -2.23
CA CYS A 277 -0.63 -8.37 -1.10
C CYS A 277 -1.41 -8.54 0.21
N ARG A 278 -2.55 -7.87 0.35
CA ARG A 278 -3.45 -7.95 1.53
C ARG A 278 -2.72 -7.82 2.89
N PRO A 279 -1.83 -6.84 3.09
CA PRO A 279 -1.11 -6.71 4.34
C PRO A 279 -2.04 -6.31 5.49
N LYS A 280 -1.80 -6.85 6.69
CA LYS A 280 -2.44 -6.42 7.94
C LYS A 280 -1.81 -5.13 8.46
N GLU A 281 -0.52 -4.92 8.16
CA GLU A 281 0.25 -3.74 8.55
C GLU A 281 1.14 -3.28 7.39
N ILE A 282 1.18 -1.96 7.15
CA ILE A 282 2.14 -1.31 6.26
C ILE A 282 3.08 -0.48 7.14
N VAL A 283 4.37 -0.77 7.07
CA VAL A 283 5.43 -0.05 7.77
C VAL A 283 6.11 0.89 6.78
N ILE A 284 6.02 2.20 7.00
CA ILE A 284 6.73 3.18 6.20
C ILE A 284 8.20 3.18 6.63
N CYS A 285 9.09 2.81 5.72
CA CYS A 285 10.53 2.67 5.91
C CYS A 285 11.27 3.65 4.97
N PHE A 286 10.90 4.93 4.99
CA PHE A 286 11.49 5.94 4.13
C PHE A 286 12.87 6.36 4.63
N ASP A 287 13.67 6.96 3.75
CA ASP A 287 15.02 7.40 4.04
C ASP A 287 15.00 8.48 5.14
N ASN A 288 16.01 8.47 6.03
CA ASN A 288 16.08 9.38 7.16
C ASN A 288 16.32 10.83 6.69
N GLU A 289 15.27 11.65 6.76
CA GLU A 289 15.31 13.09 6.41
C GLU A 289 15.29 13.98 7.66
N GLU A 290 15.57 13.43 8.86
CA GLU A 290 15.49 14.19 10.09
C GLU A 290 16.50 15.36 10.10
N GLU A 291 15.98 16.55 10.40
CA GLU A 291 16.77 17.75 10.64
C GLU A 291 16.79 18.05 12.13
N PRO A 292 17.94 18.48 12.68
CA PRO A 292 18.01 18.91 14.07
C PRO A 292 16.96 19.99 14.36
N HIS A 293 16.14 19.77 15.39
CA HIS A 293 15.09 20.69 15.84
C HIS A 293 13.87 20.87 14.93
N SER A 294 13.65 20.03 13.91
CA SER A 294 12.44 20.04 13.09
C SER A 294 11.61 18.77 13.36
N SER A 295 10.30 18.92 13.46
CA SER A 295 9.34 17.81 13.48
C SER A 295 8.82 17.45 12.08
N ASP A 296 9.24 18.15 11.05
CA ASP A 296 8.65 18.08 9.70
C ASP A 296 8.70 16.67 9.11
N TYR A 297 9.80 15.95 9.34
CA TYR A 297 9.95 14.57 8.87
C TYR A 297 9.00 13.62 9.61
N PHE A 298 8.90 13.74 10.92
CA PHE A 298 7.94 12.97 11.73
C PHE A 298 6.51 13.23 11.26
N ASP A 299 6.14 14.50 11.09
CA ASP A 299 4.80 14.91 10.69
C ASP A 299 4.47 14.43 9.27
N LYS A 300 5.45 14.41 8.35
CA LYS A 300 5.34 13.82 7.01
C LYS A 300 4.96 12.33 7.10
N LEU A 301 5.71 11.54 7.86
CA LEU A 301 5.46 10.10 8.00
C LEU A 301 4.11 9.83 8.70
N TRP A 302 3.82 10.57 9.75
CA TRP A 302 2.53 10.50 10.44
C TRP A 302 1.35 10.81 9.53
N ALA A 303 1.46 11.89 8.72
CA ALA A 303 0.41 12.30 7.80
C ALA A 303 0.14 11.24 6.72
N ILE A 304 1.19 10.58 6.18
CA ILE A 304 1.02 9.48 5.21
C ILE A 304 0.25 8.33 5.87
N GLY A 305 0.67 7.88 7.04
CA GLY A 305 0.02 6.79 7.76
C GLY A 305 -1.43 7.15 8.15
N LYS A 306 -1.65 8.36 8.68
CA LYS A 306 -2.98 8.84 9.07
C LYS A 306 -3.96 8.90 7.92
N LYS A 307 -3.50 9.37 6.76
CA LYS A 307 -4.31 9.46 5.53
C LYS A 307 -4.92 8.11 5.12
N TYR A 308 -4.21 7.01 5.39
CA TYR A 308 -4.59 5.69 4.93
C TYR A 308 -4.87 4.68 6.06
N SER A 309 -4.79 5.10 7.32
CA SER A 309 -5.01 4.23 8.50
C SER A 309 -6.39 3.57 8.55
N ASN A 310 -7.36 4.11 7.80
CA ASN A 310 -8.70 3.56 7.69
C ASN A 310 -8.75 2.24 6.89
N TYR A 311 -7.76 1.99 6.04
CA TYR A 311 -7.71 0.85 5.14
C TYR A 311 -6.88 -0.31 5.67
N CYS A 312 -5.81 0.00 6.42
CA CYS A 312 -4.85 -0.97 6.95
C CYS A 312 -4.20 -0.39 8.20
N ASN A 313 -3.55 -1.21 9.03
CA ASN A 313 -2.70 -0.67 10.09
C ASN A 313 -1.47 -0.03 9.46
N PHE A 314 -1.11 1.15 9.96
CA PHE A 314 0.10 1.85 9.56
C PHE A 314 1.00 2.03 10.74
N SER A 315 2.28 1.86 10.51
CA SER A 315 3.36 2.26 11.38
C SER A 315 4.50 2.84 10.54
N PHE A 316 5.47 3.46 11.16
CA PHE A 316 6.64 3.98 10.47
C PHE A 316 7.89 3.86 11.32
N ILE A 317 9.03 3.69 10.66
CA ILE A 317 10.34 3.79 11.28
C ILE A 317 10.69 5.26 11.44
N TYR A 318 11.08 5.64 12.66
CA TYR A 318 11.59 6.96 12.98
C TYR A 318 12.76 6.81 13.95
N ASP A 319 13.96 7.19 13.48
CA ASP A 319 15.20 6.96 14.22
C ASP A 319 15.46 8.04 15.27
N ARG A 320 14.84 7.88 16.44
CA ARG A 320 15.03 8.79 17.58
C ARG A 320 16.42 8.75 18.21
N LYS A 321 17.24 7.76 17.87
CA LYS A 321 18.56 7.55 18.46
C LYS A 321 19.70 7.96 17.55
N ASN A 322 19.40 8.41 16.33
CA ASN A 322 20.39 8.75 15.31
C ASN A 322 21.37 7.58 15.07
N ILE A 323 20.83 6.37 14.91
CA ILE A 323 21.61 5.16 14.59
C ILE A 323 22.00 5.15 13.10
N THR A 324 21.13 5.73 12.27
CA THR A 324 21.34 5.90 10.83
C THR A 324 21.80 7.32 10.53
N ASP A 325 22.55 7.47 9.44
CA ASP A 325 22.96 8.78 8.94
C ASP A 325 21.81 9.45 8.18
N LYS A 326 21.93 10.76 7.95
CA LYS A 326 20.98 11.50 7.13
C LYS A 326 20.98 10.95 5.70
N LYS A 327 19.78 10.69 5.16
CA LYS A 327 19.50 10.04 3.87
C LYS A 327 19.79 8.54 3.80
N ASP A 328 20.14 7.91 4.91
CA ASP A 328 20.16 6.46 4.95
C ASP A 328 18.73 5.89 4.90
N SER A 329 18.57 4.84 4.13
CA SER A 329 17.43 3.96 4.28
C SER A 329 17.59 3.13 5.56
N PRO A 330 16.51 2.70 6.21
CA PRO A 330 16.59 1.82 7.38
C PRO A 330 17.41 0.53 7.16
N THR A 331 17.61 0.11 5.91
CA THR A 331 18.39 -1.09 5.54
C THR A 331 19.89 -0.84 5.30
N ASP A 332 20.32 0.42 5.17
CA ASP A 332 21.70 0.76 4.77
C ASP A 332 22.77 0.34 5.80
N LYS A 333 22.41 0.20 7.07
CA LYS A 333 23.34 -0.25 8.15
C LYS A 333 23.24 -1.76 8.45
N GLY A 334 22.55 -2.53 7.60
CA GLY A 334 22.42 -3.97 7.72
C GLY A 334 21.24 -4.45 8.54
N GLU A 335 21.08 -5.76 8.61
CA GLU A 335 19.91 -6.44 9.16
C GLU A 335 19.69 -6.15 10.65
N GLU A 336 20.74 -6.19 11.47
CA GLU A 336 20.64 -5.97 12.92
C GLU A 336 20.08 -4.58 13.25
N ILE A 337 20.54 -3.56 12.53
CA ILE A 337 20.05 -2.17 12.72
C ILE A 337 18.62 -2.04 12.21
N PHE A 338 18.30 -2.63 11.06
CA PHE A 338 16.94 -2.66 10.55
C PHE A 338 15.95 -3.27 11.57
N GLU A 339 16.32 -4.40 12.17
CA GLU A 339 15.52 -5.06 13.21
C GLU A 339 15.36 -4.19 14.48
N GLU A 340 16.43 -3.49 14.89
CA GLU A 340 16.35 -2.57 16.04
C GLU A 340 15.39 -1.42 15.75
N LEU A 341 15.46 -0.81 14.58
CA LEU A 341 14.57 0.25 14.13
C LEU A 341 13.12 -0.25 14.02
N LEU A 342 12.91 -1.43 13.44
CA LEU A 342 11.60 -2.04 13.27
C LEU A 342 10.91 -2.32 14.61
N LYS A 343 11.64 -2.80 15.62
CA LYS A 343 11.12 -3.01 16.97
C LYS A 343 10.61 -1.73 17.63
N ARG A 344 11.14 -0.57 17.24
CA ARG A 344 10.80 0.76 17.76
C ARG A 344 9.86 1.56 16.89
N ARG A 345 9.32 0.95 15.83
CA ARG A 345 8.41 1.64 14.92
C ARG A 345 7.22 2.25 15.65
N ILE A 346 6.73 3.34 15.14
CA ILE A 346 5.63 4.11 15.74
C ILE A 346 4.33 3.76 15.02
N TYR A 347 3.33 3.33 15.78
CA TYR A 347 2.01 3.00 15.26
C TYR A 347 1.15 4.25 15.09
N VAL A 348 0.55 4.40 13.93
CA VAL A 348 -0.42 5.46 13.64
C VAL A 348 -1.78 5.03 14.16
N LYS A 349 -2.32 5.82 15.09
CA LYS A 349 -3.62 5.60 15.73
C LYS A 349 -4.71 6.43 15.06
#